data_de7a341c9bc46e82452f64ed86cb40c0
#
_entry.id   de7a341c9bc46e82452f64ed86cb40c0
#
_cell.length_a   1.000
_cell.length_b   1.000
_cell.length_c   1.000
_cell.angle_alpha   90.00
_cell.angle_beta   90.00
_cell.angle_gamma   90.00
#
_symmetry.space_group_name_H-M   'P 1'
#
loop_
_entity.id
_entity.type
_entity.pdbx_description
1 polymer ?
#
loop_
_entity_poly.entity_id
_entity_poly.type
_entity_poly.pdbx_seq_one_letter_code
_entity_poly.pdbx_strand_id
1 'polypeptide(L)'
;MFNIDNISLIKEESSDRFDIKSHPSNYNVCFQDFKQDWDSEDCILIDSNIKKLYDIKHKNIFELEALESNKSVETCLSLCDFLLSHNFNKKNVLHVIGGGITQDIGAFTSKIYKRGINWVYYPTTLLSQCDSCIGGKTALNFNSYKNQLALFSAPSKVIIDTAFLKSLRKIDYNSGMGEIVKLFITGGENLLQNYNSLSLEEKIKESLMVKKAVIENDEFELNIRKSLNYGHTFGHAIESLSRYAIPHGLAVIFGIYIISKLFPTDKSIIEFIEKNFDISYLNTLDYSGLFNLIKTDKKTLGNQICFVHSPKVGETNFIYEMLDVNLENRIYEVFTN
;
A
#
# COMPACT_ATOMS: atom_id res chain seq x y z
N MET A 1 -2.40 13.94 16.97
CA MET A 1 -3.28 12.93 17.61
C MET A 1 -4.46 12.68 16.70
N PHE A 2 -4.86 11.43 16.51
CA PHE A 2 -6.03 11.02 15.72
C PHE A 2 -6.67 9.79 16.38
N ASN A 3 -7.92 9.48 16.03
CA ASN A 3 -8.69 8.43 16.68
C ASN A 3 -9.12 7.36 15.69
N ILE A 4 -9.02 6.10 16.11
CA ILE A 4 -9.53 4.95 15.37
C ILE A 4 -10.39 4.15 16.34
N ASP A 5 -11.69 4.04 16.05
CA ASP A 5 -12.67 3.28 16.83
C ASP A 5 -12.56 3.54 18.34
N ASN A 6 -12.54 4.84 18.72
CA ASN A 6 -12.34 5.35 20.10
C ASN A 6 -10.95 5.12 20.71
N ILE A 7 -9.97 4.62 19.96
CA ILE A 7 -8.58 4.51 20.39
C ILE A 7 -7.81 5.71 19.89
N SER A 8 -7.26 6.51 20.82
CA SER A 8 -6.44 7.66 20.47
C SER A 8 -5.02 7.25 20.18
N LEU A 9 -4.51 7.65 19.02
CA LEU A 9 -3.13 7.41 18.59
C LEU A 9 -2.38 8.73 18.48
N ILE A 10 -1.09 8.68 18.79
CA ILE A 10 -0.17 9.81 18.66
C ILE A 10 0.80 9.50 17.52
N LYS A 11 0.76 10.35 16.50
CA LYS A 11 1.78 10.34 15.44
C LYS A 11 3.06 10.99 16.00
N GLU A 12 4.19 10.32 15.84
CA GLU A 12 5.50 10.91 16.12
C GLU A 12 5.83 12.03 15.11
N GLU A 13 6.78 12.88 15.45
CA GLU A 13 7.33 13.84 14.49
C GLU A 13 8.10 13.10 13.39
N SER A 14 7.99 13.60 12.17
CA SER A 14 8.69 13.02 11.03
C SER A 14 10.19 13.34 11.09
N SER A 15 11.01 12.38 10.68
CA SER A 15 12.45 12.49 10.63
C SER A 15 13.02 11.71 9.45
N ASP A 16 14.29 11.99 9.09
CA ASP A 16 14.98 11.29 8.00
C ASP A 16 15.32 9.83 8.36
N ARG A 17 15.26 9.50 9.64
CA ARG A 17 15.52 8.13 10.13
C ARG A 17 14.65 7.83 11.32
N PHE A 18 14.01 6.66 11.28
CA PHE A 18 13.18 6.15 12.38
C PHE A 18 13.12 4.63 12.36
N ASP A 19 12.82 4.05 13.51
CA ASP A 19 12.62 2.61 13.66
C ASP A 19 11.13 2.27 13.65
N ILE A 20 10.80 1.10 13.14
CA ILE A 20 9.49 0.47 13.23
C ILE A 20 9.59 -0.69 14.22
N LYS A 21 8.72 -0.70 15.22
CA LYS A 21 8.55 -1.84 16.11
C LYS A 21 7.85 -2.96 15.36
N SER A 22 8.46 -4.13 15.33
CA SER A 22 7.98 -5.29 14.57
C SER A 22 8.49 -6.59 15.18
N HIS A 23 7.81 -7.71 14.91
CA HIS A 23 8.19 -9.04 15.33
C HIS A 23 8.75 -9.86 14.17
N PRO A 24 9.84 -10.61 14.36
CA PRO A 24 10.59 -10.79 15.63
C PRO A 24 11.61 -9.68 15.91
N SER A 25 11.81 -8.74 14.98
CA SER A 25 12.83 -7.70 15.10
C SER A 25 12.34 -6.38 14.55
N ASN A 26 12.69 -5.29 15.24
CA ASN A 26 12.51 -3.95 14.71
C ASN A 26 13.35 -3.76 13.45
N TYR A 27 12.92 -2.84 12.60
CA TYR A 27 13.65 -2.45 11.39
C TYR A 27 13.69 -0.94 11.22
N ASN A 28 14.67 -0.48 10.44
CA ASN A 28 14.96 0.93 10.28
C ASN A 28 14.48 1.45 8.92
N VAL A 29 13.92 2.65 8.89
CA VAL A 29 13.58 3.41 7.68
C VAL A 29 14.50 4.62 7.60
N CYS A 30 15.13 4.82 6.45
CA CYS A 30 16.03 5.95 6.20
C CYS A 30 15.67 6.65 4.90
N PHE A 31 15.60 7.99 4.94
CA PHE A 31 15.58 8.85 3.77
C PHE A 31 17.02 9.24 3.44
N GLN A 32 17.53 8.76 2.35
CA GLN A 32 18.92 9.04 1.91
C GLN A 32 19.08 8.75 0.43
N ASP A 33 20.09 9.37 -0.18
CA ASP A 33 20.48 9.09 -1.56
C ASP A 33 20.78 7.60 -1.75
N PHE A 34 20.28 7.05 -2.85
CA PHE A 34 20.56 5.67 -3.25
C PHE A 34 22.03 5.47 -3.58
N LYS A 35 22.64 4.44 -3.01
CA LYS A 35 24.03 4.06 -3.28
C LYS A 35 24.13 2.58 -3.60
N GLN A 36 25.04 2.24 -4.51
CA GLN A 36 25.35 0.86 -4.90
C GLN A 36 26.55 0.35 -4.09
N ASP A 37 26.46 0.39 -2.76
CA ASP A 37 27.50 0.00 -1.82
C ASP A 37 27.24 -1.38 -1.19
N TRP A 38 26.85 -2.35 -2.02
CA TRP A 38 26.53 -3.71 -1.60
C TRP A 38 27.76 -4.61 -1.55
N ASP A 39 27.71 -5.64 -0.68
CA ASP A 39 28.73 -6.69 -0.66
C ASP A 39 28.68 -7.48 -1.98
N SER A 40 29.84 -7.88 -2.48
CA SER A 40 29.95 -8.64 -3.73
C SER A 40 29.23 -9.99 -3.69
N GLU A 41 29.02 -10.55 -2.52
CA GLU A 41 28.32 -11.83 -2.32
C GLU A 41 26.80 -11.68 -2.09
N ASP A 42 26.31 -10.45 -1.96
CA ASP A 42 24.87 -10.17 -1.85
C ASP A 42 24.18 -10.47 -3.19
N CYS A 43 22.84 -10.55 -3.14
CA CYS A 43 22.02 -10.70 -4.34
C CYS A 43 21.04 -9.54 -4.44
N ILE A 44 20.72 -9.18 -5.67
CA ILE A 44 19.79 -8.09 -5.97
C ILE A 44 18.60 -8.63 -6.74
N LEU A 45 17.39 -8.42 -6.22
CA LEU A 45 16.14 -8.52 -6.98
C LEU A 45 15.77 -7.11 -7.43
N ILE A 46 15.63 -6.89 -8.72
CA ILE A 46 15.35 -5.57 -9.26
C ILE A 46 14.29 -5.57 -10.35
N ASP A 47 13.42 -4.55 -10.33
CA ASP A 47 12.55 -4.23 -11.46
C ASP A 47 13.42 -3.90 -12.69
N SER A 48 13.17 -4.60 -13.80
CA SER A 48 13.92 -4.45 -15.06
C SER A 48 13.90 -3.03 -15.62
N ASN A 49 12.83 -2.25 -15.39
CA ASN A 49 12.77 -0.85 -15.80
C ASN A 49 13.70 0.02 -14.94
N ILE A 50 13.73 -0.21 -13.64
CA ILE A 50 14.62 0.52 -12.72
C ILE A 50 16.07 0.22 -13.04
N LYS A 51 16.42 -1.03 -13.32
CA LYS A 51 17.78 -1.40 -13.73
C LYS A 51 18.23 -0.61 -14.97
N LYS A 52 17.36 -0.51 -15.98
CA LYS A 52 17.67 0.22 -17.23
C LYS A 52 17.84 1.72 -16.99
N LEU A 53 17.03 2.32 -16.10
CA LEU A 53 17.02 3.77 -15.85
C LEU A 53 18.17 4.25 -14.98
N TYR A 54 18.67 3.43 -14.06
CA TYR A 54 19.62 3.83 -13.02
C TYR A 54 21.00 3.15 -13.13
N ASP A 55 21.30 2.46 -14.25
CA ASP A 55 22.58 1.79 -14.52
C ASP A 55 23.08 0.93 -13.32
N ILE A 56 22.20 0.11 -12.80
CA ILE A 56 22.50 -0.76 -11.66
C ILE A 56 23.46 -1.87 -12.08
N LYS A 57 24.60 -1.95 -11.39
CA LYS A 57 25.67 -2.92 -11.67
C LYS A 57 25.97 -3.78 -10.46
N HIS A 58 25.84 -5.07 -10.62
CA HIS A 58 26.27 -6.07 -9.66
C HIS A 58 26.43 -7.42 -10.36
N LYS A 59 27.23 -8.34 -9.84
CA LYS A 59 27.40 -9.66 -10.46
C LYS A 59 26.19 -10.59 -10.26
N ASN A 60 25.45 -10.42 -9.16
CA ASN A 60 24.36 -11.30 -8.75
C ASN A 60 23.03 -10.55 -8.83
N ILE A 61 22.51 -10.30 -10.04
CA ILE A 61 21.23 -9.61 -10.27
C ILE A 61 20.19 -10.56 -10.81
N PHE A 62 19.04 -10.64 -10.14
CA PHE A 62 17.81 -11.22 -10.66
C PHE A 62 16.90 -10.09 -11.16
N GLU A 63 16.70 -10.01 -12.46
CA GLU A 63 15.82 -9.02 -13.08
C GLU A 63 14.40 -9.54 -13.11
N LEU A 64 13.48 -8.72 -12.60
CA LEU A 64 12.05 -9.01 -12.58
C LEU A 64 11.33 -8.04 -13.52
N GLU A 65 10.63 -8.54 -14.50
CA GLU A 65 9.60 -7.77 -15.17
C GLU A 65 8.40 -7.62 -14.22
N ALA A 66 8.26 -6.41 -13.62
CA ALA A 66 7.32 -6.14 -12.53
C ALA A 66 5.86 -6.02 -13.05
N LEU A 67 5.38 -7.08 -13.68
CA LEU A 67 3.98 -7.25 -14.11
C LEU A 67 3.19 -8.00 -13.04
N GLU A 68 1.90 -7.66 -12.91
CA GLU A 68 1.01 -8.32 -11.95
C GLU A 68 0.91 -9.85 -12.18
N SER A 69 1.04 -10.30 -13.42
CA SER A 69 1.10 -11.73 -13.77
C SER A 69 2.33 -12.46 -13.19
N ASN A 70 3.41 -11.72 -12.95
CA ASN A 70 4.65 -12.26 -12.40
C ASN A 70 4.68 -12.28 -10.86
N LYS A 71 3.61 -11.78 -10.21
CA LYS A 71 3.45 -11.84 -8.76
C LYS A 71 2.92 -13.21 -8.34
N SER A 72 3.75 -14.23 -8.50
CA SER A 72 3.38 -15.65 -8.38
C SER A 72 4.40 -16.47 -7.57
N VAL A 73 4.00 -17.67 -7.19
CA VAL A 73 4.88 -18.66 -6.50
C VAL A 73 6.01 -19.08 -7.41
N GLU A 74 5.76 -19.25 -8.70
CA GLU A 74 6.73 -19.68 -9.71
C GLU A 74 7.89 -18.67 -9.80
N THR A 75 7.58 -17.38 -9.74
CA THR A 75 8.61 -16.32 -9.71
C THR A 75 9.43 -16.40 -8.41
N CYS A 76 8.79 -16.64 -7.27
CA CYS A 76 9.51 -16.83 -6.01
C CYS A 76 10.42 -18.06 -6.04
N LEU A 77 9.97 -19.17 -6.64
CA LEU A 77 10.79 -20.37 -6.81
C LEU A 77 11.99 -20.11 -7.74
N SER A 78 11.77 -19.37 -8.82
CA SER A 78 12.86 -18.96 -9.73
C SER A 78 13.90 -18.09 -9.02
N LEU A 79 13.45 -17.18 -8.14
CA LEU A 79 14.35 -16.40 -7.29
C LEU A 79 15.08 -17.30 -6.27
N CYS A 80 14.43 -18.31 -5.69
CA CYS A 80 15.09 -19.28 -4.82
C CYS A 80 16.18 -20.07 -5.56
N ASP A 81 15.94 -20.51 -6.78
CA ASP A 81 16.93 -21.19 -7.60
C ASP A 81 18.11 -20.30 -7.95
N PHE A 82 17.84 -19.02 -8.24
CA PHE A 82 18.88 -18.03 -8.44
C PHE A 82 19.74 -17.84 -7.19
N LEU A 83 19.14 -17.68 -6.01
CA LEU A 83 19.86 -17.55 -4.75
C LEU A 83 20.70 -18.80 -4.46
N LEU A 84 20.17 -19.98 -4.75
CA LEU A 84 20.89 -21.24 -4.55
C LEU A 84 22.11 -21.36 -5.48
N SER A 85 21.96 -21.04 -6.77
CA SER A 85 23.05 -21.10 -7.76
C SER A 85 24.18 -20.12 -7.48
N HIS A 86 23.91 -19.03 -6.73
CA HIS A 86 24.90 -18.04 -6.29
C HIS A 86 25.43 -18.29 -4.88
N ASN A 87 25.21 -19.48 -4.31
CA ASN A 87 25.65 -19.87 -2.97
C ASN A 87 25.17 -18.93 -1.86
N PHE A 88 24.03 -18.25 -2.06
CA PHE A 88 23.47 -17.29 -1.09
C PHE A 88 23.19 -17.98 0.25
N ASN A 89 23.64 -17.40 1.33
CA ASN A 89 23.51 -17.91 2.69
C ASN A 89 22.96 -16.84 3.65
N LYS A 90 22.75 -17.20 4.92
CA LYS A 90 22.13 -16.29 5.91
C LYS A 90 22.98 -15.08 6.33
N LYS A 91 24.24 -15.01 5.90
CA LYS A 91 25.09 -13.84 6.15
C LYS A 91 24.94 -12.79 5.04
N ASN A 92 24.47 -13.19 3.87
CA ASN A 92 24.25 -12.32 2.74
C ASN A 92 22.90 -11.58 2.89
N VAL A 93 22.76 -10.49 2.15
CA VAL A 93 21.57 -9.66 2.09
C VAL A 93 20.93 -9.77 0.71
N LEU A 94 19.60 -9.93 0.67
CA LEU A 94 18.84 -9.76 -0.56
C LEU A 94 18.39 -8.30 -0.65
N HIS A 95 18.93 -7.55 -1.61
CA HIS A 95 18.51 -6.18 -1.90
C HIS A 95 17.37 -6.20 -2.88
N VAL A 96 16.22 -5.63 -2.48
CA VAL A 96 14.98 -5.61 -3.26
C VAL A 96 14.73 -4.19 -3.74
N ILE A 97 14.80 -3.95 -5.06
CA ILE A 97 14.75 -2.60 -5.67
C ILE A 97 13.57 -2.56 -6.64
N GLY A 98 12.49 -1.86 -6.30
CA GLY A 98 11.30 -1.80 -7.14
C GLY A 98 10.06 -1.30 -6.44
N GLY A 99 8.92 -1.41 -7.10
CA GLY A 99 7.60 -1.13 -6.55
C GLY A 99 7.00 -2.32 -5.79
N GLY A 100 5.69 -2.25 -5.51
CA GLY A 100 4.98 -3.25 -4.68
C GLY A 100 5.08 -4.70 -5.19
N ILE A 101 5.07 -4.93 -6.50
CA ILE A 101 5.22 -6.29 -7.07
C ILE A 101 6.59 -6.88 -6.72
N THR A 102 7.65 -6.10 -6.92
CA THR A 102 9.02 -6.51 -6.59
C THR A 102 9.18 -6.70 -5.09
N GLN A 103 8.56 -5.82 -4.28
CA GLN A 103 8.49 -5.95 -2.83
C GLN A 103 7.87 -7.28 -2.42
N ASP A 104 6.70 -7.62 -2.96
CA ASP A 104 5.97 -8.85 -2.59
C ASP A 104 6.78 -10.11 -2.92
N ILE A 105 7.38 -10.18 -4.11
CA ILE A 105 8.25 -11.31 -4.51
C ILE A 105 9.47 -11.41 -3.58
N GLY A 106 10.16 -10.30 -3.33
CA GLY A 106 11.34 -10.28 -2.47
C GLY A 106 11.02 -10.64 -1.02
N ALA A 107 9.98 -10.04 -0.46
CA ALA A 107 9.55 -10.28 0.91
C ALA A 107 9.06 -11.70 1.13
N PHE A 108 8.25 -12.25 0.20
CA PHE A 108 7.76 -13.61 0.28
C PHE A 108 8.91 -14.62 0.17
N THR A 109 9.77 -14.48 -0.82
CA THR A 109 10.96 -15.34 -0.99
C THR A 109 11.87 -15.25 0.23
N SER A 110 12.12 -14.04 0.74
CA SER A 110 12.96 -13.87 1.93
C SER A 110 12.43 -14.61 3.15
N LYS A 111 11.11 -14.71 3.29
CA LYS A 111 10.49 -15.40 4.44
C LYS A 111 10.59 -16.92 4.34
N ILE A 112 10.43 -17.48 3.13
CA ILE A 112 10.40 -18.94 2.95
C ILE A 112 11.78 -19.56 2.72
N TYR A 113 12.69 -18.84 2.02
CA TYR A 113 14.03 -19.35 1.72
C TYR A 113 14.84 -19.55 2.99
N LYS A 114 15.36 -20.75 3.20
CA LYS A 114 16.17 -21.14 4.40
C LYS A 114 15.55 -20.76 5.75
N ARG A 115 14.21 -20.71 5.88
CA ARG A 115 13.44 -20.30 7.07
C ARG A 115 13.68 -18.84 7.46
N GLY A 116 13.84 -17.96 6.48
CA GLY A 116 14.10 -16.55 6.62
C GLY A 116 15.53 -16.16 6.35
N ILE A 117 15.69 -15.14 5.52
CA ILE A 117 16.94 -14.47 5.17
C ILE A 117 16.81 -12.98 5.37
N ASN A 118 17.94 -12.29 5.53
CA ASN A 118 17.98 -10.85 5.64
C ASN A 118 17.70 -10.18 4.28
N TRP A 119 16.86 -9.14 4.27
CA TRP A 119 16.59 -8.36 3.08
C TRP A 119 16.44 -6.87 3.38
N VAL A 120 16.83 -6.05 2.40
CA VAL A 120 16.75 -4.59 2.44
C VAL A 120 15.89 -4.11 1.29
N TYR A 121 14.98 -3.17 1.55
CA TYR A 121 14.05 -2.67 0.56
C TYR A 121 14.39 -1.26 0.10
N TYR A 122 14.33 -1.06 -1.22
CA TYR A 122 14.49 0.21 -1.90
C TYR A 122 13.21 0.50 -2.71
N PRO A 123 12.20 1.15 -2.13
CA PRO A 123 10.94 1.45 -2.81
C PRO A 123 11.15 2.48 -3.93
N THR A 124 10.65 2.18 -5.14
CA THR A 124 10.86 3.03 -6.32
C THR A 124 9.59 3.66 -6.87
N THR A 125 8.41 3.32 -6.32
CA THR A 125 7.13 3.97 -6.66
C THR A 125 6.63 4.80 -5.49
N LEU A 126 5.82 5.84 -5.76
CA LEU A 126 5.30 6.69 -4.70
C LEU A 126 4.43 5.90 -3.71
N LEU A 127 3.58 4.99 -4.21
CA LEU A 127 2.76 4.10 -3.39
C LEU A 127 3.63 3.27 -2.44
N SER A 128 4.75 2.73 -2.94
CA SER A 128 5.63 1.95 -2.08
C SER A 128 6.41 2.81 -1.09
N GLN A 129 6.81 4.02 -1.45
CA GLN A 129 7.51 4.93 -0.55
C GLN A 129 6.63 5.48 0.57
N CYS A 130 5.36 5.78 0.29
CA CYS A 130 4.46 6.41 1.26
C CYS A 130 3.61 5.44 2.07
N ASP A 131 3.50 4.18 1.65
CA ASP A 131 2.61 3.21 2.31
C ASP A 131 3.25 1.81 2.41
N SER A 132 3.38 1.04 1.30
CA SER A 132 3.62 -0.40 1.39
C SER A 132 4.97 -0.79 1.97
N CYS A 133 5.98 0.09 1.97
CA CYS A 133 7.33 -0.21 2.45
C CYS A 133 7.41 -0.55 3.95
N ILE A 134 6.41 -0.21 4.74
CA ILE A 134 6.34 -0.56 6.17
C ILE A 134 5.10 -1.40 6.49
N GLY A 135 5.20 -2.19 7.57
CA GLY A 135 4.11 -3.03 8.06
C GLY A 135 4.12 -4.47 7.55
N GLY A 136 5.12 -4.85 6.76
CA GLY A 136 5.48 -6.25 6.46
C GLY A 136 4.45 -7.10 5.73
N LYS A 137 3.29 -6.57 5.33
CA LYS A 137 2.32 -7.32 4.52
C LYS A 137 2.93 -7.66 3.17
N THR A 138 2.85 -8.92 2.79
CA THR A 138 3.20 -9.38 1.44
C THR A 138 2.26 -10.49 0.99
N ALA A 139 1.95 -10.53 -0.29
CA ALA A 139 1.05 -11.53 -0.83
C ALA A 139 1.35 -11.82 -2.30
N LEU A 140 1.11 -13.08 -2.71
CA LEU A 140 1.18 -13.52 -4.09
C LEU A 140 -0.22 -13.82 -4.64
N ASN A 141 -0.34 -13.73 -5.95
CA ASN A 141 -1.54 -14.13 -6.68
C ASN A 141 -1.60 -15.66 -6.82
N PHE A 142 -2.81 -16.20 -6.82
CA PHE A 142 -3.03 -17.63 -6.99
C PHE A 142 -4.34 -17.88 -7.76
N ASN A 143 -4.27 -18.71 -8.81
CA ASN A 143 -5.42 -19.07 -9.64
C ASN A 143 -6.27 -17.87 -10.10
N SER A 144 -5.64 -16.86 -10.66
CA SER A 144 -6.27 -15.60 -11.12
C SER A 144 -6.85 -14.72 -10.02
N TYR A 145 -6.74 -15.09 -8.76
CA TYR A 145 -7.14 -14.26 -7.63
C TYR A 145 -5.93 -13.52 -7.04
N LYS A 146 -6.09 -12.22 -6.82
CA LYS A 146 -5.02 -11.40 -6.23
C LYS A 146 -4.84 -11.67 -4.74
N ASN A 147 -3.58 -11.64 -4.29
CA ASN A 147 -3.19 -11.60 -2.87
C ASN A 147 -3.74 -12.77 -2.03
N GLN A 148 -3.74 -13.99 -2.57
CA GLN A 148 -4.27 -15.17 -1.87
C GLN A 148 -3.24 -15.83 -0.96
N LEU A 149 -1.99 -15.90 -1.39
CA LEU A 149 -0.92 -16.49 -0.58
C LEU A 149 -0.21 -15.37 0.17
N ALA A 150 -0.65 -15.10 1.37
CA ALA A 150 -0.24 -13.93 2.15
C ALA A 150 0.51 -14.31 3.43
N LEU A 151 1.49 -13.48 3.78
CA LEU A 151 2.25 -13.60 5.02
C LEU A 151 2.78 -12.24 5.47
N PHE A 152 3.42 -12.19 6.63
CA PHE A 152 4.14 -11.02 7.13
C PHE A 152 5.65 -11.24 7.03
N SER A 153 6.33 -10.32 6.32
CA SER A 153 7.79 -10.32 6.15
C SER A 153 8.30 -8.88 6.13
N ALA A 154 8.78 -8.42 7.27
CA ALA A 154 9.40 -7.10 7.35
C ALA A 154 10.85 -7.15 6.83
N PRO A 155 11.33 -6.10 6.13
CA PRO A 155 12.75 -5.95 5.80
C PRO A 155 13.57 -5.64 7.06
N SER A 156 14.88 -5.83 7.00
CA SER A 156 15.76 -5.32 8.06
C SER A 156 15.98 -3.81 7.96
N LYS A 157 15.84 -3.26 6.76
CA LYS A 157 15.99 -1.84 6.48
C LYS A 157 15.17 -1.44 5.25
N VAL A 158 14.61 -0.23 5.29
CA VAL A 158 14.02 0.46 4.12
C VAL A 158 14.86 1.69 3.82
N ILE A 159 15.26 1.86 2.56
CA ILE A 159 16.02 3.02 2.09
C ILE A 159 15.17 3.75 1.06
N ILE A 160 14.71 4.94 1.41
CA ILE A 160 13.84 5.76 0.57
C ILE A 160 14.68 6.86 -0.08
N ASP A 161 14.70 6.84 -1.42
CA ASP A 161 15.24 7.92 -2.24
C ASP A 161 14.13 8.42 -3.16
N THR A 162 13.71 9.66 -2.97
CA THR A 162 12.68 10.29 -3.78
C THR A 162 13.13 10.58 -5.23
N ALA A 163 14.43 10.47 -5.51
CA ALA A 163 14.95 10.59 -6.88
C ALA A 163 14.38 9.53 -7.83
N PHE A 164 14.03 8.33 -7.34
CA PHE A 164 13.34 7.30 -8.14
C PHE A 164 11.99 7.77 -8.70
N LEU A 165 11.33 8.72 -8.03
CA LEU A 165 10.02 9.22 -8.46
C LEU A 165 10.09 10.13 -9.70
N LYS A 166 11.27 10.63 -10.08
CA LYS A 166 11.45 11.46 -11.28
C LYS A 166 11.12 10.72 -12.58
N SER A 167 11.26 9.41 -12.59
CA SER A 167 10.96 8.54 -13.74
C SER A 167 9.58 7.90 -13.68
N LEU A 168 8.82 8.15 -12.61
CA LEU A 168 7.52 7.52 -12.39
C LEU A 168 6.46 8.09 -13.34
N ARG A 169 5.65 7.23 -13.96
CA ARG A 169 4.53 7.67 -14.80
C ARG A 169 3.51 8.44 -13.96
N LYS A 170 2.88 9.45 -14.55
CA LYS A 170 1.90 10.29 -13.86
C LYS A 170 0.76 9.50 -13.22
N ILE A 171 0.31 8.43 -13.88
CA ILE A 171 -0.77 7.59 -13.38
C ILE A 171 -0.36 6.84 -12.09
N ASP A 172 0.88 6.35 -12.03
CA ASP A 172 1.43 5.67 -10.85
C ASP A 172 1.73 6.69 -9.73
N TYR A 173 2.16 7.90 -10.11
CA TYR A 173 2.30 9.01 -9.16
C TYR A 173 0.95 9.37 -8.51
N ASN A 174 -0.10 9.55 -9.31
CA ASN A 174 -1.43 9.85 -8.80
C ASN A 174 -1.98 8.73 -7.92
N SER A 175 -1.66 7.47 -8.22
CA SER A 175 -1.98 6.33 -7.36
C SER A 175 -1.33 6.46 -5.98
N GLY A 176 -0.05 6.79 -5.92
CA GLY A 176 0.62 7.05 -4.64
C GLY A 176 0.02 8.22 -3.87
N MET A 177 -0.35 9.31 -4.57
CA MET A 177 -1.03 10.46 -3.95
C MET A 177 -2.37 10.08 -3.33
N GLY A 178 -3.09 9.12 -3.89
CA GLY A 178 -4.33 8.61 -3.31
C GLY A 178 -4.09 7.99 -1.92
N GLU A 179 -3.06 7.17 -1.78
CA GLU A 179 -2.70 6.57 -0.48
C GLU A 179 -2.22 7.62 0.54
N ILE A 180 -1.46 8.63 0.09
CA ILE A 180 -1.08 9.77 0.94
C ILE A 180 -2.32 10.47 1.50
N VAL A 181 -3.30 10.78 0.64
CA VAL A 181 -4.54 11.46 1.06
C VAL A 181 -5.36 10.59 2.00
N LYS A 182 -5.48 9.29 1.75
CA LYS A 182 -6.10 8.34 2.70
C LYS A 182 -5.46 8.46 4.08
N LEU A 183 -4.13 8.40 4.15
CA LEU A 183 -3.39 8.49 5.41
C LEU A 183 -3.50 9.88 6.05
N PHE A 184 -3.59 10.96 5.27
CA PHE A 184 -3.77 12.32 5.79
C PHE A 184 -5.16 12.51 6.38
N ILE A 185 -6.21 12.00 5.73
CA ILE A 185 -7.57 12.02 6.30
C ILE A 185 -7.60 11.25 7.63
N THR A 186 -6.97 10.08 7.68
CA THR A 186 -6.88 9.27 8.92
C THR A 186 -6.05 9.98 9.99
N GLY A 187 -4.93 10.62 9.63
CA GLY A 187 -3.93 11.16 10.56
C GLY A 187 -4.28 12.51 11.17
N GLY A 188 -5.26 13.23 10.64
CA GLY A 188 -5.82 14.44 11.27
C GLY A 188 -5.75 15.72 10.43
N GLU A 189 -6.49 16.72 10.90
CA GLU A 189 -6.75 17.99 10.18
C GLU A 189 -5.48 18.72 9.75
N ASN A 190 -4.47 18.81 10.62
CA ASN A 190 -3.22 19.51 10.31
C ASN A 190 -2.54 18.97 9.04
N LEU A 191 -2.63 17.68 8.77
CA LEU A 191 -2.02 17.08 7.57
C LEU A 191 -2.78 17.50 6.32
N LEU A 192 -4.09 17.47 6.36
CA LEU A 192 -4.94 17.83 5.23
C LEU A 192 -4.87 19.33 4.92
N GLN A 193 -4.90 20.19 5.97
CA GLN A 193 -4.77 21.64 5.84
C GLN A 193 -3.43 22.05 5.24
N ASN A 194 -2.34 21.41 5.63
CA ASN A 194 -0.99 21.69 5.14
C ASN A 194 -0.63 20.94 3.85
N TYR A 195 -1.54 20.16 3.27
CA TYR A 195 -1.27 19.33 2.10
C TYR A 195 -0.56 20.05 0.96
N ASN A 196 -0.98 21.28 0.63
CA ASN A 196 -0.40 22.04 -0.48
C ASN A 196 0.93 22.71 -0.14
N SER A 197 1.26 22.91 1.13
CA SER A 197 2.51 23.54 1.60
C SER A 197 3.63 22.52 1.80
N LEU A 198 3.30 21.25 2.02
CA LEU A 198 4.29 20.19 2.19
C LEU A 198 4.91 19.79 0.85
N SER A 199 6.24 19.64 0.83
CA SER A 199 6.97 18.99 -0.26
C SER A 199 6.55 17.53 -0.41
N LEU A 200 6.88 16.89 -1.53
CA LEU A 200 6.55 15.47 -1.74
C LEU A 200 7.22 14.57 -0.68
N GLU A 201 8.47 14.84 -0.34
CA GLU A 201 9.20 14.06 0.67
C GLU A 201 8.57 14.21 2.06
N GLU A 202 8.15 15.42 2.44
CA GLU A 202 7.42 15.64 3.69
C GLU A 202 6.08 14.89 3.70
N LYS A 203 5.34 14.89 2.58
CA LYS A 203 4.11 14.09 2.46
C LYS A 203 4.36 12.59 2.67
N ILE A 204 5.44 12.06 2.10
CA ILE A 204 5.82 10.65 2.29
C ILE A 204 6.15 10.39 3.77
N LYS A 205 6.99 11.23 4.39
CA LYS A 205 7.36 11.10 5.80
C LYS A 205 6.13 11.14 6.72
N GLU A 206 5.27 12.13 6.54
CA GLU A 206 4.05 12.27 7.31
C GLU A 206 3.10 11.08 7.17
N SER A 207 2.94 10.54 5.95
CA SER A 207 2.16 9.34 5.69
C SER A 207 2.71 8.13 6.45
N LEU A 208 4.03 7.95 6.41
CA LEU A 208 4.68 6.85 7.13
C LEU A 208 4.56 6.99 8.65
N MET A 209 4.57 8.23 9.21
CA MET A 209 4.36 8.44 10.65
C MET A 209 2.92 8.09 11.08
N VAL A 210 1.91 8.42 10.27
CA VAL A 210 0.52 7.99 10.55
C VAL A 210 0.44 6.47 10.51
N LYS A 211 0.96 5.85 9.46
CA LYS A 211 0.93 4.39 9.32
C LYS A 211 1.73 3.69 10.44
N LYS A 212 2.92 4.21 10.80
CA LYS A 212 3.73 3.71 11.92
C LYS A 212 2.92 3.65 13.20
N ALA A 213 2.23 4.73 13.57
CA ALA A 213 1.41 4.77 14.78
C ALA A 213 0.34 3.67 14.79
N VAL A 214 -0.23 3.32 13.63
CA VAL A 214 -1.24 2.26 13.52
C VAL A 214 -0.61 0.86 13.61
N ILE A 215 0.44 0.59 12.81
CA ILE A 215 1.03 -0.76 12.71
C ILE A 215 1.78 -1.17 13.97
N GLU A 216 2.36 -0.23 14.72
CA GLU A 216 3.02 -0.54 15.99
C GLU A 216 2.03 -0.88 17.11
N ASN A 217 0.76 -0.49 16.97
CA ASN A 217 -0.31 -0.87 17.90
C ASN A 217 -1.07 -2.13 17.44
N ASP A 218 -1.01 -2.47 16.15
CA ASP A 218 -1.68 -3.65 15.59
C ASP A 218 -0.92 -4.15 14.35
N GLU A 219 0.21 -4.81 14.56
CA GLU A 219 1.08 -5.27 13.48
C GLU A 219 0.39 -6.26 12.53
N PHE A 220 -0.46 -7.14 13.05
CA PHE A 220 -1.05 -8.27 12.31
C PHE A 220 -2.49 -8.05 11.85
N GLU A 221 -3.00 -6.78 11.95
CA GLU A 221 -4.35 -6.40 11.48
C GLU A 221 -5.49 -7.16 12.16
N LEU A 222 -5.38 -7.34 13.43
CA LEU A 222 -6.45 -7.97 14.22
C LEU A 222 -7.56 -6.97 14.56
N ASN A 223 -7.22 -5.68 14.72
CA ASN A 223 -8.11 -4.63 15.22
C ASN A 223 -7.99 -3.32 14.41
N ILE A 224 -7.32 -2.32 14.98
CA ILE A 224 -7.29 -0.94 14.46
C ILE A 224 -6.59 -0.78 13.11
N ARG A 225 -5.66 -1.67 12.76
CA ARG A 225 -4.99 -1.60 11.45
C ARG A 225 -5.96 -1.76 10.27
N LYS A 226 -7.13 -2.33 10.49
CA LYS A 226 -8.22 -2.37 9.50
C LYS A 226 -8.62 -0.97 9.02
N SER A 227 -8.39 0.08 9.83
CA SER A 227 -8.64 1.47 9.45
C SER A 227 -7.87 1.90 8.20
N LEU A 228 -6.68 1.32 7.96
CA LEU A 228 -5.89 1.58 6.75
C LEU A 228 -6.56 1.06 5.48
N ASN A 229 -7.64 0.27 5.59
CA ASN A 229 -8.49 -0.15 4.48
C ASN A 229 -9.61 0.86 4.15
N TYR A 230 -9.52 2.12 4.64
CA TYR A 230 -10.47 3.17 4.28
C TYR A 230 -10.51 3.35 2.75
N GLY A 231 -11.70 3.32 2.18
CA GLY A 231 -11.93 3.34 0.74
C GLY A 231 -11.70 2.01 -0.01
N HIS A 232 -11.02 1.03 0.57
CA HIS A 232 -10.60 -0.17 -0.14
C HIS A 232 -11.74 -1.10 -0.57
N THR A 233 -12.87 -1.12 0.14
CA THR A 233 -14.01 -1.97 -0.24
C THR A 233 -14.54 -1.60 -1.61
N PHE A 234 -14.83 -0.32 -1.82
CA PHE A 234 -15.23 0.19 -3.14
C PHE A 234 -14.04 0.28 -4.10
N GLY A 235 -12.85 0.63 -3.60
CA GLY A 235 -11.64 0.71 -4.40
C GLY A 235 -11.34 -0.60 -5.13
N HIS A 236 -11.31 -1.73 -4.45
CA HIS A 236 -11.09 -3.05 -5.06
C HIS A 236 -12.18 -3.42 -6.09
N ALA A 237 -13.44 -3.07 -5.80
CA ALA A 237 -14.52 -3.29 -6.74
C ALA A 237 -14.35 -2.42 -8.01
N ILE A 238 -13.94 -1.15 -7.86
CA ILE A 238 -13.63 -0.23 -8.98
C ILE A 238 -12.44 -0.71 -9.79
N GLU A 239 -11.36 -1.19 -9.16
CA GLU A 239 -10.25 -1.81 -9.87
C GLU A 239 -10.73 -2.96 -10.76
N SER A 240 -11.60 -3.83 -10.23
CA SER A 240 -12.16 -4.97 -10.95
C SER A 240 -13.07 -4.54 -12.09
N LEU A 241 -14.00 -3.61 -11.86
CA LEU A 241 -14.92 -3.08 -12.87
C LEU A 241 -14.17 -2.38 -14.02
N SER A 242 -13.12 -1.63 -13.69
CA SER A 242 -12.28 -0.96 -14.69
C SER A 242 -11.31 -1.90 -15.39
N ARG A 243 -11.32 -3.21 -15.07
CA ARG A 243 -10.30 -4.19 -15.51
C ARG A 243 -8.88 -3.71 -15.24
N TYR A 244 -8.69 -3.08 -14.06
CA TYR A 244 -7.42 -2.51 -13.59
C TYR A 244 -6.89 -1.34 -14.44
N ALA A 245 -7.73 -0.69 -15.23
CA ALA A 245 -7.37 0.56 -15.91
C ALA A 245 -7.25 1.73 -14.93
N ILE A 246 -7.98 1.71 -13.81
CA ILE A 246 -7.85 2.66 -12.70
C ILE A 246 -6.85 2.08 -11.69
N PRO A 247 -5.71 2.75 -11.44
CA PRO A 247 -4.71 2.28 -10.49
C PRO A 247 -5.23 2.29 -9.05
N HIS A 248 -4.65 1.40 -8.23
CA HIS A 248 -5.07 1.12 -6.86
C HIS A 248 -5.40 2.36 -6.02
N GLY A 249 -4.44 3.27 -5.82
CA GLY A 249 -4.66 4.41 -4.93
C GLY A 249 -5.68 5.42 -5.46
N LEU A 250 -5.86 5.54 -6.79
CA LEU A 250 -6.99 6.31 -7.35
C LEU A 250 -8.31 5.61 -7.07
N ALA A 251 -8.38 4.29 -7.24
CA ALA A 251 -9.56 3.52 -6.90
C ALA A 251 -9.91 3.63 -5.40
N VAL A 252 -8.89 3.67 -4.52
CA VAL A 252 -9.06 3.90 -3.08
C VAL A 252 -9.66 5.29 -2.81
N ILE A 253 -9.18 6.36 -3.45
CA ILE A 253 -9.77 7.70 -3.32
C ILE A 253 -11.22 7.73 -3.78
N PHE A 254 -11.54 7.08 -4.89
CA PHE A 254 -12.92 6.95 -5.35
C PHE A 254 -13.78 6.17 -4.35
N GLY A 255 -13.22 5.14 -3.75
CA GLY A 255 -13.86 4.41 -2.66
C GLY A 255 -14.11 5.26 -1.42
N ILE A 256 -13.16 6.12 -1.05
CA ILE A 256 -13.33 7.10 0.04
C ILE A 256 -14.47 8.07 -0.31
N TYR A 257 -14.49 8.59 -1.53
CA TYR A 257 -15.54 9.50 -2.00
C TYR A 257 -16.93 8.85 -1.90
N ILE A 258 -17.09 7.62 -2.37
CA ILE A 258 -18.34 6.86 -2.32
C ILE A 258 -18.78 6.65 -0.87
N ILE A 259 -17.90 6.19 0.02
CA ILE A 259 -18.21 5.99 1.43
C ILE A 259 -18.61 7.32 2.08
N SER A 260 -17.95 8.42 1.73
CA SER A 260 -18.26 9.74 2.26
C SER A 260 -19.62 10.30 1.79
N LYS A 261 -20.14 9.82 0.66
CA LYS A 261 -21.52 10.09 0.21
C LYS A 261 -22.54 9.13 0.83
N LEU A 262 -22.15 7.90 1.13
CA LEU A 262 -23.02 6.86 1.67
C LEU A 262 -23.33 7.07 3.16
N PHE A 263 -22.38 7.61 3.92
CA PHE A 263 -22.49 7.84 5.37
C PHE A 263 -22.28 9.31 5.72
N PRO A 264 -22.85 9.79 6.85
CA PRO A 264 -22.67 11.17 7.32
C PRO A 264 -21.18 11.49 7.48
N THR A 265 -20.66 12.38 6.65
CA THR A 265 -19.24 12.75 6.57
C THR A 265 -19.09 14.26 6.53
N ASP A 266 -18.04 14.79 7.15
CA ASP A 266 -17.66 16.19 7.06
C ASP A 266 -17.41 16.56 5.59
N LYS A 267 -18.05 17.62 5.13
CA LYS A 267 -17.95 18.09 3.73
C LYS A 267 -16.51 18.39 3.30
N SER A 268 -15.65 18.77 4.23
CA SER A 268 -14.24 19.08 3.95
C SER A 268 -13.50 17.91 3.28
N ILE A 269 -13.85 16.66 3.62
CA ILE A 269 -13.26 15.47 3.00
C ILE A 269 -13.68 15.36 1.53
N ILE A 270 -14.98 15.52 1.26
CA ILE A 270 -15.55 15.46 -0.09
C ILE A 270 -14.97 16.57 -0.96
N GLU A 271 -15.03 17.83 -0.47
CA GLU A 271 -14.52 19.01 -1.16
C GLU A 271 -13.02 18.90 -1.45
N PHE A 272 -12.25 18.33 -0.51
CA PHE A 272 -10.83 18.09 -0.72
C PHE A 272 -10.57 17.09 -1.85
N ILE A 273 -11.34 16.00 -1.90
CA ILE A 273 -11.20 14.98 -2.96
C ILE A 273 -11.58 15.59 -4.32
N GLU A 274 -12.74 16.28 -4.41
CA GLU A 274 -13.21 16.92 -5.64
C GLU A 274 -12.24 17.97 -6.19
N LYS A 275 -11.55 18.68 -5.30
CA LYS A 275 -10.55 19.69 -5.68
C LYS A 275 -9.26 19.10 -6.22
N ASN A 276 -8.82 17.93 -5.70
CA ASN A 276 -7.49 17.39 -5.96
C ASN A 276 -7.46 16.19 -6.89
N PHE A 277 -8.61 15.55 -7.15
CA PHE A 277 -8.73 14.36 -7.99
C PHE A 277 -9.86 14.52 -9.00
N ASP A 278 -9.63 14.00 -10.19
CA ASP A 278 -10.67 13.96 -11.23
C ASP A 278 -11.65 12.81 -10.95
N ILE A 279 -12.74 13.13 -10.27
CA ILE A 279 -13.80 12.16 -9.95
C ILE A 279 -14.69 11.81 -11.14
N SER A 280 -14.55 12.51 -12.29
CA SER A 280 -15.35 12.24 -13.50
C SER A 280 -15.16 10.82 -14.04
N TYR A 281 -14.04 10.18 -13.73
CA TYR A 281 -13.83 8.76 -14.04
C TYR A 281 -14.94 7.85 -13.47
N LEU A 282 -15.54 8.20 -12.34
CA LEU A 282 -16.65 7.46 -11.77
C LEU A 282 -17.86 7.41 -12.72
N ASN A 283 -18.09 8.47 -13.50
CA ASN A 283 -19.20 8.53 -14.46
C ASN A 283 -18.99 7.61 -15.68
N THR A 284 -17.81 7.05 -15.87
CA THR A 284 -17.47 6.18 -17.01
C THR A 284 -17.62 4.70 -16.71
N LEU A 285 -17.90 4.32 -15.46
CA LEU A 285 -17.97 2.94 -15.02
C LEU A 285 -19.38 2.38 -15.13
N ASP A 286 -19.49 1.12 -15.52
CA ASP A 286 -20.71 0.35 -15.39
C ASP A 286 -20.78 -0.28 -13.99
N TYR A 287 -21.67 0.23 -13.16
CA TYR A 287 -21.86 -0.21 -11.78
C TYR A 287 -22.75 -1.43 -11.60
N SER A 288 -23.31 -2.01 -12.69
CA SER A 288 -24.28 -3.12 -12.61
C SER A 288 -23.76 -4.34 -11.83
N GLY A 289 -22.43 -4.52 -11.77
CA GLY A 289 -21.79 -5.61 -11.00
C GLY A 289 -21.20 -5.20 -9.66
N LEU A 290 -21.25 -3.92 -9.28
CA LEU A 290 -20.54 -3.39 -8.11
C LEU A 290 -20.91 -4.10 -6.81
N PHE A 291 -22.21 -4.26 -6.54
CA PHE A 291 -22.66 -4.86 -5.31
C PHE A 291 -22.27 -6.34 -5.18
N ASN A 292 -22.23 -7.08 -6.30
CA ASN A 292 -21.75 -8.46 -6.30
C ASN A 292 -20.26 -8.55 -5.98
N LEU A 293 -19.45 -7.64 -6.48
CA LEU A 293 -18.02 -7.55 -6.14
C LEU A 293 -17.82 -7.24 -4.66
N ILE A 294 -18.62 -6.32 -4.10
CA ILE A 294 -18.59 -6.00 -2.67
C ILE A 294 -18.95 -7.22 -1.81
N LYS A 295 -19.96 -8.02 -2.20
CA LYS A 295 -20.34 -9.27 -1.49
C LYS A 295 -19.21 -10.30 -1.43
N THR A 296 -18.31 -10.31 -2.40
CA THR A 296 -17.16 -11.22 -2.46
C THR A 296 -15.91 -10.69 -1.78
N ASP A 297 -15.94 -9.48 -1.22
CA ASP A 297 -14.80 -8.90 -0.49
C ASP A 297 -14.49 -9.73 0.77
N LYS A 298 -13.20 -9.89 1.07
CA LYS A 298 -12.68 -10.62 2.24
C LYS A 298 -13.15 -10.06 3.60
N LYS A 299 -13.70 -8.85 3.61
CA LYS A 299 -14.24 -8.16 4.79
C LYS A 299 -15.68 -8.59 5.14
N THR A 300 -16.24 -9.50 4.36
CA THR A 300 -17.58 -10.04 4.57
C THR A 300 -17.53 -11.12 5.66
N LEU A 301 -18.31 -10.94 6.71
CA LEU A 301 -18.50 -11.90 7.81
C LEU A 301 -19.95 -12.39 7.75
N GLY A 302 -20.18 -13.57 7.18
CA GLY A 302 -21.54 -14.07 6.95
C GLY A 302 -22.29 -13.17 5.95
N ASN A 303 -23.39 -12.52 6.39
CA ASN A 303 -24.17 -11.57 5.58
C ASN A 303 -23.93 -10.11 5.97
N GLN A 304 -22.82 -9.81 6.63
CA GLN A 304 -22.43 -8.44 7.01
C GLN A 304 -21.11 -8.04 6.37
N ILE A 305 -20.98 -6.77 6.04
CA ILE A 305 -19.75 -6.14 5.59
C ILE A 305 -19.31 -5.07 6.56
N CYS A 306 -18.01 -4.95 6.78
CA CYS A 306 -17.40 -3.90 7.57
C CYS A 306 -16.86 -2.80 6.65
N PHE A 307 -17.44 -1.61 6.70
CA PHE A 307 -16.89 -0.42 6.07
C PHE A 307 -16.00 0.34 7.05
N VAL A 308 -14.89 0.83 6.53
CA VAL A 308 -14.07 1.83 7.23
C VAL A 308 -14.54 3.20 6.80
N HIS A 309 -14.90 4.05 7.74
CA HIS A 309 -15.48 5.36 7.51
C HIS A 309 -14.81 6.42 8.38
N SER A 310 -14.59 7.61 7.82
CA SER A 310 -14.10 8.78 8.55
C SER A 310 -15.20 9.84 8.61
N PRO A 311 -15.91 9.99 9.74
CA PRO A 311 -16.97 11.01 9.87
C PRO A 311 -16.41 12.42 9.80
N LYS A 312 -15.17 12.61 10.23
CA LYS A 312 -14.37 13.83 10.09
C LYS A 312 -12.89 13.48 10.03
N VAL A 313 -12.09 14.42 9.54
CA VAL A 313 -10.64 14.26 9.45
C VAL A 313 -10.03 13.94 10.81
N GLY A 314 -9.20 12.90 10.90
CA GLY A 314 -8.58 12.43 12.13
C GLY A 314 -9.44 11.53 13.02
N GLU A 315 -10.61 11.13 12.55
CA GLU A 315 -11.47 10.16 13.21
C GLU A 315 -11.89 9.07 12.25
N THR A 316 -11.66 7.81 12.60
CA THR A 316 -11.99 6.64 11.76
C THR A 316 -12.78 5.63 12.58
N ASN A 317 -13.90 5.17 12.04
CA ASN A 317 -14.82 4.23 12.67
C ASN A 317 -15.08 3.02 11.77
N PHE A 318 -15.47 1.89 12.37
CA PHE A 318 -15.91 0.70 11.68
C PHE A 318 -17.44 0.63 11.67
N ILE A 319 -18.04 0.58 10.48
CA ILE A 319 -19.49 0.51 10.29
C ILE A 319 -19.83 -0.86 9.73
N TYR A 320 -20.71 -1.58 10.41
CA TYR A 320 -21.19 -2.90 9.99
C TYR A 320 -22.57 -2.76 9.37
N GLU A 321 -22.72 -3.17 8.11
CA GLU A 321 -23.98 -3.13 7.35
C GLU A 321 -24.37 -4.53 6.88
N MET A 322 -25.69 -4.78 6.80
CA MET A 322 -26.19 -6.01 6.20
C MET A 322 -26.09 -5.95 4.67
N LEU A 323 -25.64 -7.03 4.05
CA LEU A 323 -25.58 -7.17 2.59
C LEU A 323 -26.96 -7.51 2.02
N ASP A 324 -27.87 -6.55 2.05
CA ASP A 324 -29.24 -6.66 1.60
C ASP A 324 -29.59 -5.66 0.47
N VAL A 325 -30.83 -5.72 -0.01
CA VAL A 325 -31.34 -4.84 -1.07
C VAL A 325 -31.37 -3.37 -0.64
N ASN A 326 -31.51 -3.09 0.66
CA ASN A 326 -31.53 -1.71 1.15
C ASN A 326 -30.14 -1.08 1.01
N LEU A 327 -29.07 -1.79 1.42
CA LEU A 327 -27.69 -1.32 1.21
C LEU A 327 -27.38 -1.18 -0.28
N GLU A 328 -27.81 -2.13 -1.11
CA GLU A 328 -27.64 -2.09 -2.56
C GLU A 328 -28.25 -0.82 -3.15
N ASN A 329 -29.49 -0.49 -2.81
CA ASN A 329 -30.17 0.71 -3.28
C ASN A 329 -29.45 1.99 -2.84
N ARG A 330 -29.06 2.09 -1.57
CA ARG A 330 -28.29 3.24 -1.05
C ARG A 330 -26.97 3.43 -1.79
N ILE A 331 -26.28 2.36 -2.14
CA ILE A 331 -25.04 2.42 -2.91
C ILE A 331 -25.32 2.97 -4.31
N TYR A 332 -26.35 2.47 -5.01
CA TYR A 332 -26.68 2.95 -6.35
C TYR A 332 -27.15 4.42 -6.36
N GLU A 333 -27.84 4.88 -5.32
CA GLU A 333 -28.26 6.29 -5.19
C GLU A 333 -27.07 7.25 -5.17
N VAL A 334 -25.89 6.83 -4.67
CA VAL A 334 -24.67 7.65 -4.69
C VAL A 334 -24.22 8.00 -6.12
N PHE A 335 -24.53 7.16 -7.10
CA PHE A 335 -24.14 7.35 -8.51
C PHE A 335 -25.22 8.01 -9.37
N THR A 336 -26.44 8.15 -8.85
CA THR A 336 -27.58 8.71 -9.59
C THR A 336 -27.91 10.14 -9.18
N ASN A 337 -27.34 10.61 -8.04
CA ASN A 337 -27.49 11.96 -7.49
C ASN A 337 -26.16 12.73 -7.60
#